data_2b147639746b1682765ec6ac015c1910
#
_entry.id   2b147639746b1682765ec6ac015c1910
#
_cell.length_a   1.000
_cell.length_b   1.000
_cell.length_c   1.000
_cell.angle_alpha   90.00
_cell.angle_beta   90.00
_cell.angle_gamma   90.00
#
_symmetry.space_group_name_H-M   'P 1'
#
loop_
_entity.id
_entity.type
_entity.pdbx_description
1 polymer ?
#
loop_
_entity_poly.entity_id
_entity_poly.type
_entity_poly.pdbx_seq_one_letter_code
_entity_poly.pdbx_strand_id
1 'polypeptide(L)'
;MPPPGFEPPEGSLTLALRAPARYARGDGDSSHGGGGRSRAFCDTMTDLEPMTPAEAKAMYLDARKGEVSESTLDGYHYRLKHFIRWCEDVEEIDNMNDLSGRDLQRFKTWRRDDGDLKPITLEGNLDALRVFLRWCGTIDAVDPELHEKLEVLMPSLDKEDEQSNSLLEPSDAIAVLDHLRTFEWASRSHVLVEVMWHTGIRLGSVHALDRGDYDGDSERLELHHRPESGTPLKNGDEGERMVALDADVCRAIEDYIDTHHYDVVDDHGREPLFTSRNGRMDRSSIRDAVYMVTRPCYYGAQCPEGRDPDDCEAAEYLHYSKCPVNVSPHDIRRGSITHHLSEDVPEKVVSDRMNVGQEVLDKHYDKRSEEVKVEQRRGYLEGV
;
A
#
# COMPACT_ATOMS: atom_id res chain seq x y z
N MET A 1 -3.21 -29.74 -43.76
CA MET A 1 -4.55 -29.18 -43.94
C MET A 1 -5.05 -28.66 -42.61
N PRO A 2 -5.16 -27.36 -42.43
CA PRO A 2 -5.84 -26.79 -41.26
C PRO A 2 -7.35 -26.63 -41.54
N PRO A 3 -8.24 -26.66 -40.53
CA PRO A 3 -9.66 -26.40 -40.71
C PRO A 3 -9.94 -24.90 -40.80
N PRO A 4 -11.05 -24.48 -41.39
CA PRO A 4 -11.36 -23.09 -41.72
C PRO A 4 -12.12 -22.34 -40.65
N GLY A 5 -11.85 -21.04 -40.56
CA GLY A 5 -12.83 -20.02 -40.24
C GLY A 5 -13.03 -19.65 -38.75
N PHE A 6 -12.31 -18.63 -38.32
CA PHE A 6 -12.76 -17.75 -37.21
C PHE A 6 -12.49 -16.30 -37.62
N GLU A 7 -13.54 -15.57 -37.92
CA GLU A 7 -13.48 -14.12 -38.08
C GLU A 7 -13.64 -13.45 -36.68
N PRO A 8 -12.82 -12.44 -36.36
CA PRO A 8 -13.00 -11.68 -35.13
C PRO A 8 -14.06 -10.58 -35.30
N PRO A 9 -14.81 -10.21 -34.26
CA PRO A 9 -15.75 -9.10 -34.30
C PRO A 9 -15.00 -7.76 -34.31
N GLU A 10 -15.36 -6.92 -35.28
CA GLU A 10 -14.97 -5.52 -35.37
C GLU A 10 -15.57 -4.72 -34.19
N GLY A 11 -14.76 -3.87 -33.56
CA GLY A 11 -15.25 -2.89 -32.60
C GLY A 11 -14.23 -2.44 -31.57
N SER A 12 -13.03 -2.09 -32.01
CA SER A 12 -12.06 -1.43 -31.10
C SER A 12 -12.08 0.08 -31.31
N LEU A 13 -12.72 0.80 -30.41
CA LEU A 13 -12.68 2.26 -30.33
C LEU A 13 -11.34 2.70 -29.72
N THR A 14 -10.41 3.06 -30.60
CA THR A 14 -9.13 3.68 -30.23
C THR A 14 -9.37 5.14 -29.85
N LEU A 15 -9.32 5.47 -28.58
CA LEU A 15 -9.26 6.86 -28.11
C LEU A 15 -7.85 7.42 -28.37
N ALA A 16 -7.74 8.23 -29.42
CA ALA A 16 -6.54 8.97 -29.74
C ALA A 16 -6.41 10.18 -28.79
N LEU A 17 -5.38 10.17 -27.98
CA LEU A 17 -4.90 11.33 -27.23
C LEU A 17 -4.35 12.38 -28.21
N ARG A 18 -5.05 13.49 -28.37
CA ARG A 18 -4.57 14.68 -29.11
C ARG A 18 -3.69 15.54 -28.21
N ALA A 19 -2.44 15.67 -28.59
CA ALA A 19 -1.53 16.68 -28.05
C ALA A 19 -1.93 18.10 -28.54
N PRO A 20 -1.72 19.15 -27.75
CA PRO A 20 -2.04 20.50 -28.16
C PRO A 20 -1.01 21.06 -29.14
N ALA A 21 -1.51 21.70 -30.19
CA ALA A 21 -0.76 22.36 -31.25
C ALA A 21 0.01 23.58 -30.73
N ARG A 22 1.28 23.69 -31.15
CA ARG A 22 2.13 24.88 -30.97
C ARG A 22 1.61 26.02 -31.81
N TYR A 23 1.39 27.19 -31.17
CA TYR A 23 1.10 28.44 -31.84
C TYR A 23 2.38 29.02 -32.46
N ALA A 24 2.34 29.26 -33.78
CA ALA A 24 3.36 29.99 -34.51
C ALA A 24 3.10 31.49 -34.35
N ARG A 25 4.18 32.23 -34.16
CA ARG A 25 4.21 33.72 -34.22
C ARG A 25 4.04 34.17 -35.65
N GLY A 26 3.14 35.13 -35.85
CA GLY A 26 3.06 35.97 -37.07
C GLY A 26 3.09 37.43 -36.67
N ASP A 27 4.13 38.14 -37.12
CA ASP A 27 4.26 39.60 -37.05
C ASP A 27 3.40 40.23 -38.14
N GLY A 28 2.86 41.40 -37.87
CA GLY A 28 2.18 42.21 -38.90
C GLY A 28 1.32 43.36 -38.36
N ASP A 29 1.93 44.40 -38.15
CA ASP A 29 1.74 45.85 -38.34
C ASP A 29 0.33 46.51 -38.47
N SER A 30 0.20 47.53 -37.64
CA SER A 30 -0.47 48.87 -37.71
C SER A 30 -1.88 49.07 -38.31
N SER A 31 -2.81 49.63 -37.56
CA SER A 31 -3.23 51.05 -37.50
C SER A 31 -4.73 51.24 -37.23
N HIS A 32 -5.02 52.16 -36.32
CA HIS A 32 -6.18 53.06 -36.21
C HIS A 32 -7.61 52.54 -36.00
N GLY A 33 -8.20 53.01 -34.92
CA GLY A 33 -9.64 53.24 -34.84
C GLY A 33 -10.29 53.05 -33.49
N GLY A 34 -10.57 54.11 -32.76
CA GLY A 34 -11.19 54.10 -31.44
C GLY A 34 -12.59 53.49 -31.41
N GLY A 35 -12.91 52.98 -30.26
CA GLY A 35 -14.24 52.49 -29.95
C GLY A 35 -14.22 51.75 -28.62
N GLY A 36 -14.40 52.50 -27.51
CA GLY A 36 -14.55 51.88 -26.19
C GLY A 36 -15.72 50.92 -26.15
N ARG A 37 -15.40 49.61 -26.07
CA ARG A 37 -16.31 48.61 -25.56
C ARG A 37 -15.61 48.00 -24.35
N SER A 38 -16.07 48.42 -23.19
CA SER A 38 -15.86 47.75 -21.94
C SER A 38 -16.25 46.29 -22.17
N ARG A 39 -15.27 45.39 -22.32
CA ARG A 39 -15.49 43.98 -22.16
C ARG A 39 -15.73 43.80 -20.68
N ALA A 40 -17.01 43.67 -20.33
CA ALA A 40 -17.39 43.06 -19.09
C ALA A 40 -16.72 41.64 -19.09
N PHE A 41 -15.72 41.46 -18.27
CA PHE A 41 -15.25 40.16 -17.83
C PHE A 41 -16.47 39.59 -17.12
N CYS A 42 -17.20 38.72 -17.82
CA CYS A 42 -18.21 37.88 -17.19
C CYS A 42 -17.39 36.90 -16.33
N ASP A 43 -17.11 37.27 -15.09
CA ASP A 43 -16.79 36.37 -14.03
C ASP A 43 -18.00 35.43 -13.96
N THR A 44 -17.88 34.22 -14.52
CA THR A 44 -18.79 33.13 -14.23
C THR A 44 -18.46 32.73 -12.80
N MET A 45 -19.01 33.46 -11.83
CA MET A 45 -19.09 33.01 -10.46
C MET A 45 -19.88 31.70 -10.53
N THR A 46 -19.19 30.60 -10.36
CA THR A 46 -19.82 29.30 -10.12
C THR A 46 -20.72 29.51 -8.90
N ASP A 47 -22.03 29.25 -9.07
CA ASP A 47 -23.00 29.39 -7.97
C ASP A 47 -22.76 28.21 -7.03
N LEU A 48 -21.97 28.43 -5.97
CA LEU A 48 -21.59 27.38 -5.03
C LEU A 48 -22.79 27.04 -4.14
N GLU A 49 -23.03 25.74 -3.93
CA GLU A 49 -24.07 25.25 -3.05
C GLU A 49 -23.54 25.06 -1.61
N PRO A 50 -24.19 25.65 -0.58
CA PRO A 50 -23.75 25.51 0.81
C PRO A 50 -23.78 24.07 1.27
N MET A 51 -22.68 23.60 1.85
CA MET A 51 -22.53 22.25 2.40
C MET A 51 -21.53 22.25 3.56
N THR A 52 -21.85 21.56 4.65
CA THR A 52 -20.92 21.43 5.76
C THR A 52 -19.77 20.47 5.43
N PRO A 53 -18.58 20.63 6.04
CA PRO A 53 -17.45 19.71 5.85
C PRO A 53 -17.81 18.24 6.14
N ALA A 54 -18.61 17.98 7.18
CA ALA A 54 -19.05 16.63 7.54
C ALA A 54 -19.98 16.00 6.48
N GLU A 55 -20.95 16.77 5.97
CA GLU A 55 -21.86 16.34 4.90
C GLU A 55 -21.10 16.04 3.61
N ALA A 56 -20.17 16.94 3.20
CA ALA A 56 -19.33 16.74 2.03
C ALA A 56 -18.51 15.46 2.13
N LYS A 57 -17.88 15.20 3.29
CA LYS A 57 -17.15 13.95 3.53
C LYS A 57 -18.05 12.72 3.44
N ALA A 58 -19.24 12.76 4.06
CA ALA A 58 -20.18 11.64 4.05
C ALA A 58 -20.62 11.30 2.62
N MET A 59 -20.98 12.32 1.84
CA MET A 59 -21.37 12.19 0.44
C MET A 59 -20.21 11.68 -0.44
N TYR A 60 -19.00 12.17 -0.23
CA TYR A 60 -17.81 11.69 -0.93
C TYR A 60 -17.55 10.21 -0.69
N LEU A 61 -17.55 9.77 0.57
CA LEU A 61 -17.32 8.37 0.90
C LEU A 61 -18.41 7.47 0.34
N ASP A 62 -19.65 7.93 0.33
CA ASP A 62 -20.77 7.18 -0.27
C ASP A 62 -20.62 7.07 -1.79
N ALA A 63 -20.26 8.16 -2.45
CA ALA A 63 -20.01 8.17 -3.90
C ALA A 63 -18.84 7.25 -4.32
N ARG A 64 -17.86 7.04 -3.42
CA ARG A 64 -16.70 6.16 -3.69
C ARG A 64 -16.95 4.68 -3.39
N LYS A 65 -18.08 4.34 -2.75
CA LYS A 65 -18.45 2.93 -2.50
C LYS A 65 -18.59 2.18 -3.81
N GLY A 66 -17.93 1.02 -3.90
CA GLY A 66 -17.93 0.20 -5.11
C GLY A 66 -16.96 0.65 -6.21
N GLU A 67 -16.40 1.89 -6.13
CA GLU A 67 -15.34 2.35 -7.06
C GLU A 67 -13.94 2.02 -6.56
N VAL A 68 -13.76 2.00 -5.23
CA VAL A 68 -12.48 1.72 -4.60
C VAL A 68 -12.63 0.60 -3.55
N SER A 69 -11.52 -0.01 -3.14
CA SER A 69 -11.54 -1.03 -2.09
C SER A 69 -11.99 -0.46 -0.74
N GLU A 70 -12.58 -1.29 0.12
CA GLU A 70 -12.94 -0.90 1.50
C GLU A 70 -11.75 -0.31 2.26
N SER A 71 -10.55 -0.90 2.13
CA SER A 71 -9.35 -0.37 2.78
C SER A 71 -8.94 1.02 2.27
N THR A 72 -9.30 1.36 1.03
CA THR A 72 -9.10 2.71 0.47
C THR A 72 -10.13 3.68 1.05
N LEU A 73 -11.39 3.25 1.17
CA LEU A 73 -12.44 4.03 1.82
C LEU A 73 -12.09 4.34 3.28
N ASP A 74 -11.63 3.34 4.02
CA ASP A 74 -11.15 3.51 5.40
C ASP A 74 -9.98 4.50 5.47
N GLY A 75 -9.05 4.41 4.53
CA GLY A 75 -7.94 5.34 4.40
C GLY A 75 -8.41 6.78 4.18
N TYR A 76 -9.38 7.00 3.29
CA TYR A 76 -9.99 8.33 3.09
C TYR A 76 -10.75 8.78 4.34
N HIS A 77 -11.57 7.91 4.92
CA HIS A 77 -12.30 8.22 6.16
C HIS A 77 -11.36 8.68 7.26
N TYR A 78 -10.26 7.93 7.50
CA TYR A 78 -9.30 8.22 8.56
C TYR A 78 -8.54 9.52 8.31
N ARG A 79 -8.08 9.79 7.08
CA ARG A 79 -7.33 10.99 6.74
C ARG A 79 -8.21 12.24 6.75
N LEU A 80 -9.40 12.15 6.14
CA LEU A 80 -10.33 13.27 6.08
C LEU A 80 -10.94 13.66 7.42
N LYS A 81 -11.05 12.73 8.39
CA LYS A 81 -11.57 13.07 9.72
C LYS A 81 -10.76 14.19 10.40
N HIS A 82 -9.46 14.27 10.11
CA HIS A 82 -8.61 15.31 10.67
C HIS A 82 -8.91 16.69 10.07
N PHE A 83 -9.21 16.70 8.77
CA PHE A 83 -9.64 17.93 8.10
C PHE A 83 -11.01 18.40 8.62
N ILE A 84 -11.97 17.50 8.76
CA ILE A 84 -13.28 17.84 9.31
C ILE A 84 -13.15 18.39 10.74
N ARG A 85 -12.41 17.69 11.62
CA ARG A 85 -12.14 18.16 12.97
C ARG A 85 -11.51 19.56 12.99
N TRP A 86 -10.58 19.82 12.09
CA TRP A 86 -9.94 21.13 12.00
C TRP A 86 -10.93 22.21 11.56
N CYS A 87 -11.79 21.94 10.59
CA CYS A 87 -12.83 22.87 10.14
C CYS A 87 -13.79 23.20 11.29
N GLU A 88 -14.30 22.17 11.99
CA GLU A 88 -15.36 22.30 13.00
C GLU A 88 -14.83 22.83 14.34
N ASP A 89 -13.73 22.27 14.85
CA ASP A 89 -13.28 22.50 16.23
C ASP A 89 -12.20 23.61 16.32
N VAL A 90 -11.51 23.95 15.21
CA VAL A 90 -10.36 24.87 15.26
C VAL A 90 -10.63 26.19 14.54
N GLU A 91 -11.16 26.14 13.32
CA GLU A 91 -11.40 27.35 12.50
C GLU A 91 -12.87 27.75 12.41
N GLU A 92 -13.79 26.94 13.01
CA GLU A 92 -15.25 27.19 13.01
C GLU A 92 -15.80 27.40 11.58
N ILE A 93 -15.28 26.62 10.62
CA ILE A 93 -15.75 26.65 9.21
C ILE A 93 -16.92 25.66 9.11
N ASP A 94 -18.11 26.18 8.94
CA ASP A 94 -19.35 25.41 8.82
C ASP A 94 -19.84 25.25 7.36
N ASN A 95 -19.22 25.96 6.43
CA ASN A 95 -19.55 25.90 5.01
C ASN A 95 -18.30 25.71 4.14
N MET A 96 -18.33 24.65 3.32
CA MET A 96 -17.24 24.34 2.39
C MET A 96 -16.97 25.46 1.36
N ASN A 97 -17.98 26.26 1.04
CA ASN A 97 -17.84 27.39 0.11
C ASN A 97 -16.88 28.48 0.61
N ASP A 98 -16.67 28.58 1.93
CA ASP A 98 -15.83 29.60 2.55
C ASP A 98 -14.34 29.23 2.55
N LEU A 99 -14.01 28.00 2.12
CA LEU A 99 -12.63 27.51 2.07
C LEU A 99 -11.80 28.27 1.05
N SER A 100 -10.63 28.70 1.48
CA SER A 100 -9.64 29.37 0.64
C SER A 100 -8.27 28.69 0.67
N GLY A 101 -7.38 29.05 -0.24
CA GLY A 101 -6.00 28.55 -0.21
C GLY A 101 -5.23 28.93 1.06
N ARG A 102 -5.64 29.98 1.77
CA ARG A 102 -5.06 30.37 3.05
C ARG A 102 -5.46 29.37 4.15
N ASP A 103 -6.68 28.88 4.11
CA ASP A 103 -7.18 27.90 5.07
C ASP A 103 -6.51 26.56 4.86
N LEU A 104 -6.26 26.16 3.62
CA LEU A 104 -5.48 24.97 3.30
C LEU A 104 -4.04 25.06 3.84
N GLN A 105 -3.41 26.25 3.77
CA GLN A 105 -2.09 26.46 4.38
C GLN A 105 -2.13 26.38 5.90
N ARG A 106 -3.19 26.88 6.54
CA ARG A 106 -3.38 26.77 8.00
C ARG A 106 -3.60 25.32 8.41
N PHE A 107 -4.45 24.59 7.67
CA PHE A 107 -4.66 23.16 7.89
C PHE A 107 -3.35 22.37 7.80
N LYS A 108 -2.53 22.60 6.76
CA LYS A 108 -1.22 21.95 6.63
C LYS A 108 -0.35 22.16 7.86
N THR A 109 -0.24 23.41 8.32
CA THR A 109 0.58 23.76 9.49
C THR A 109 0.04 23.09 10.74
N TRP A 110 -1.26 23.24 11.01
CA TRP A 110 -1.92 22.61 12.14
C TRP A 110 -1.78 21.10 12.13
N ARG A 111 -2.01 20.46 10.99
CA ARG A 111 -1.97 18.99 10.88
C ARG A 111 -0.58 18.42 11.13
N ARG A 112 0.46 19.12 10.69
CA ARG A 112 1.85 18.77 11.00
C ARG A 112 2.09 18.78 12.50
N ASP A 113 1.67 19.86 13.18
CA ASP A 113 1.97 20.12 14.58
C ASP A 113 1.05 19.30 15.52
N ASP A 114 -0.23 19.13 15.20
CA ASP A 114 -1.22 18.34 15.98
C ASP A 114 -0.84 16.84 16.07
N GLY A 115 -0.19 16.30 15.08
CA GLY A 115 0.16 14.87 15.07
C GLY A 115 1.65 14.58 15.12
N ASP A 116 2.50 15.60 15.24
CA ASP A 116 3.98 15.45 15.10
C ASP A 116 4.33 14.57 13.88
N LEU A 117 3.73 14.92 12.73
CA LEU A 117 3.76 14.06 11.56
C LEU A 117 5.07 14.15 10.80
N LYS A 118 5.57 12.98 10.41
CA LYS A 118 6.63 12.89 9.40
C LYS A 118 6.16 13.48 8.06
N PRO A 119 7.07 14.09 7.25
CA PRO A 119 6.72 14.71 5.97
C PRO A 119 5.90 13.80 5.04
N ILE A 120 6.26 12.52 4.90
CA ILE A 120 5.55 11.53 4.09
C ILE A 120 4.11 11.26 4.58
N THR A 121 3.90 11.30 5.88
CA THR A 121 2.56 11.12 6.46
C THR A 121 1.70 12.35 6.22
N LEU A 122 2.28 13.54 6.35
CA LEU A 122 1.61 14.80 6.05
C LEU A 122 1.23 14.87 4.57
N GLU A 123 2.16 14.51 3.67
CA GLU A 123 1.88 14.42 2.23
C GLU A 123 0.68 13.53 1.94
N GLY A 124 0.65 12.31 2.48
CA GLY A 124 -0.48 11.40 2.29
C GLY A 124 -1.82 11.92 2.83
N ASN A 125 -1.82 12.76 3.89
CA ASN A 125 -3.03 13.43 4.38
C ASN A 125 -3.49 14.52 3.40
N LEU A 126 -2.54 15.33 2.90
CA LEU A 126 -2.84 16.40 1.94
C LEU A 126 -3.25 15.85 0.58
N ASP A 127 -2.68 14.73 0.13
CA ASP A 127 -3.09 14.09 -1.12
C ASP A 127 -4.53 13.57 -1.05
N ALA A 128 -4.91 12.94 0.06
CA ALA A 128 -6.30 12.54 0.28
C ALA A 128 -7.25 13.74 0.29
N LEU A 129 -6.84 14.86 0.91
CA LEU A 129 -7.60 16.10 0.90
C LEU A 129 -7.70 16.70 -0.50
N ARG A 130 -6.63 16.68 -1.29
CA ARG A 130 -6.62 17.16 -2.67
C ARG A 130 -7.61 16.40 -3.55
N VAL A 131 -7.63 15.06 -3.44
CA VAL A 131 -8.60 14.22 -4.17
C VAL A 131 -10.03 14.53 -3.74
N PHE A 132 -10.25 14.73 -2.45
CA PHE A 132 -11.56 15.09 -1.90
C PHE A 132 -12.02 16.48 -2.40
N LEU A 133 -11.17 17.52 -2.32
CA LEU A 133 -11.51 18.86 -2.78
C LEU A 133 -11.76 18.90 -4.30
N ARG A 134 -11.03 18.11 -5.09
CA ARG A 134 -11.30 17.99 -6.52
C ARG A 134 -12.71 17.48 -6.77
N TRP A 135 -13.13 16.46 -6.02
CA TRP A 135 -14.49 15.93 -6.11
C TRP A 135 -15.51 16.98 -5.62
N CYS A 136 -15.27 17.68 -4.51
CA CYS A 136 -16.14 18.75 -4.03
C CYS A 136 -16.34 19.87 -5.06
N GLY A 137 -15.31 20.17 -5.85
CA GLY A 137 -15.43 21.12 -6.97
C GLY A 137 -16.37 20.65 -8.08
N THR A 138 -16.55 19.34 -8.26
CA THR A 138 -17.48 18.81 -9.28
C THR A 138 -18.96 18.86 -8.86
N ILE A 139 -19.21 19.09 -7.58
CA ILE A 139 -20.57 19.21 -7.01
C ILE A 139 -20.83 20.63 -6.48
N ASP A 140 -20.06 21.61 -6.93
CA ASP A 140 -20.18 23.03 -6.61
C ASP A 140 -20.10 23.36 -5.09
N ALA A 141 -19.50 22.46 -4.28
CA ALA A 141 -19.30 22.66 -2.85
C ALA A 141 -18.07 23.50 -2.51
N VAL A 142 -17.11 23.64 -3.43
CA VAL A 142 -15.93 24.50 -3.31
C VAL A 142 -15.55 25.10 -4.67
N ASP A 143 -14.72 26.15 -4.66
CA ASP A 143 -14.06 26.64 -5.88
C ASP A 143 -13.38 25.46 -6.63
N PRO A 144 -13.73 25.20 -7.91
CA PRO A 144 -13.17 24.08 -8.68
C PRO A 144 -11.65 24.04 -8.74
N GLU A 145 -10.97 25.21 -8.65
CA GLU A 145 -9.50 25.33 -8.68
C GLU A 145 -8.86 25.19 -7.29
N LEU A 146 -9.67 25.06 -6.22
CA LEU A 146 -9.14 25.02 -4.85
C LEU A 146 -8.16 23.86 -4.62
N HIS A 147 -8.40 22.70 -5.23
CA HIS A 147 -7.53 21.54 -5.12
C HIS A 147 -6.14 21.76 -5.75
N GLU A 148 -6.00 22.63 -6.77
CA GLU A 148 -4.72 22.96 -7.41
C GLU A 148 -3.82 23.75 -6.46
N LYS A 149 -4.42 24.56 -5.58
CA LYS A 149 -3.67 25.32 -4.56
C LYS A 149 -2.96 24.38 -3.57
N LEU A 150 -3.53 23.17 -3.31
CA LEU A 150 -2.87 22.15 -2.50
C LEU A 150 -1.62 21.56 -3.15
N GLU A 151 -1.57 21.42 -4.47
CA GLU A 151 -0.38 20.91 -5.17
C GLU A 151 0.86 21.77 -4.88
N VAL A 152 0.67 23.11 -4.81
CA VAL A 152 1.74 24.05 -4.45
C VAL A 152 2.12 23.96 -2.97
N LEU A 153 1.19 23.51 -2.13
CA LEU A 153 1.39 23.39 -0.69
C LEU A 153 1.96 22.04 -0.24
N MET A 154 2.12 21.07 -1.15
CA MET A 154 2.68 19.76 -0.79
C MET A 154 4.06 19.91 -0.14
N PRO A 155 4.38 19.08 0.90
CA PRO A 155 5.72 19.10 1.47
C PRO A 155 6.74 18.60 0.44
N SER A 156 7.94 19.20 0.46
CA SER A 156 9.07 18.58 -0.23
C SER A 156 9.52 17.37 0.54
N LEU A 157 9.62 16.23 -0.13
CA LEU A 157 10.18 15.01 0.44
C LEU A 157 11.63 14.87 0.01
N ASP A 158 12.49 14.60 0.96
CA ASP A 158 13.84 14.14 0.66
C ASP A 158 13.81 12.62 0.37
N LYS A 159 14.85 12.10 -0.28
CA LYS A 159 14.93 10.65 -0.59
C LYS A 159 14.83 9.78 0.67
N GLU A 160 15.26 10.32 1.81
CA GLU A 160 15.16 9.65 3.12
C GLU A 160 13.72 9.64 3.64
N ASP A 161 12.94 10.68 3.38
CA ASP A 161 11.52 10.78 3.75
C ASP A 161 10.64 9.84 2.91
N GLU A 162 10.98 9.67 1.61
CA GLU A 162 10.24 8.78 0.68
C GLU A 162 10.47 7.31 0.98
N GLN A 163 11.62 6.96 1.55
CA GLN A 163 12.02 5.57 1.78
C GLN A 163 12.02 5.25 3.27
N SER A 164 11.06 4.45 3.72
CA SER A 164 11.30 3.69 4.94
C SER A 164 12.48 2.75 4.67
N ASN A 165 13.60 2.96 5.35
CA ASN A 165 14.75 2.06 5.27
C ASN A 165 14.57 0.80 6.15
N SER A 166 13.45 0.68 6.83
CA SER A 166 13.11 -0.45 7.67
C SER A 166 12.93 -1.71 6.81
N LEU A 167 13.64 -2.76 7.13
CA LEU A 167 13.48 -4.11 6.61
C LEU A 167 13.93 -5.11 7.67
N LEU A 168 13.45 -6.34 7.58
CA LEU A 168 14.01 -7.42 8.37
C LEU A 168 15.33 -7.86 7.74
N GLU A 169 16.44 -7.58 8.42
CA GLU A 169 17.77 -8.00 7.93
C GLU A 169 17.84 -9.54 7.86
N PRO A 170 18.57 -10.11 6.89
CA PRO A 170 18.66 -11.58 6.75
C PRO A 170 19.16 -12.28 8.01
N SER A 171 20.10 -11.70 8.74
CA SER A 171 20.60 -12.24 10.02
C SER A 171 19.52 -12.32 11.08
N ASP A 172 18.68 -11.29 11.18
CA ASP A 172 17.58 -11.25 12.14
C ASP A 172 16.45 -12.20 11.72
N ALA A 173 16.17 -12.30 10.41
CA ALA A 173 15.20 -13.26 9.88
C ALA A 173 15.60 -14.71 10.23
N ILE A 174 16.87 -15.05 10.03
CA ILE A 174 17.42 -16.35 10.40
C ILE A 174 17.26 -16.58 11.91
N ALA A 175 17.62 -15.60 12.75
CA ALA A 175 17.52 -15.74 14.20
C ALA A 175 16.07 -15.93 14.68
N VAL A 176 15.12 -15.18 14.11
CA VAL A 176 13.68 -15.34 14.39
C VAL A 176 13.19 -16.72 13.97
N LEU A 177 13.50 -17.15 12.74
CA LEU A 177 13.06 -18.43 12.22
C LEU A 177 13.67 -19.61 12.98
N ASP A 178 14.95 -19.55 13.32
CA ASP A 178 15.64 -20.61 14.10
C ASP A 178 15.03 -20.72 15.51
N HIS A 179 14.68 -19.59 16.13
CA HIS A 179 13.97 -19.60 17.41
C HIS A 179 12.60 -20.25 17.27
N LEU A 180 11.80 -19.84 16.29
CA LEU A 180 10.46 -20.38 16.06
C LEU A 180 10.51 -21.88 15.70
N ARG A 181 11.43 -22.29 14.84
CA ARG A 181 11.63 -23.70 14.47
C ARG A 181 12.03 -24.57 15.67
N THR A 182 12.81 -24.00 16.60
CA THR A 182 13.33 -24.74 17.76
C THR A 182 12.28 -24.86 18.88
N PHE A 183 11.58 -23.76 19.19
CA PHE A 183 10.75 -23.66 20.38
C PHE A 183 9.25 -23.63 20.11
N GLU A 184 8.86 -23.29 18.88
CA GLU A 184 7.46 -23.09 18.49
C GLU A 184 7.14 -23.76 17.14
N TRP A 185 7.76 -24.92 16.88
CA TRP A 185 7.56 -25.64 15.63
C TRP A 185 6.08 -25.78 15.27
N ALA A 186 5.74 -25.50 14.01
CA ALA A 186 4.38 -25.56 13.47
C ALA A 186 3.37 -24.67 14.19
N SER A 187 3.80 -23.78 15.10
CA SER A 187 2.87 -22.76 15.63
C SER A 187 2.38 -21.85 14.50
N ARG A 188 1.22 -21.25 14.68
CA ARG A 188 0.69 -20.29 13.71
C ARG A 188 1.67 -19.15 13.40
N SER A 189 2.35 -18.62 14.42
CA SER A 189 3.34 -17.57 14.25
C SER A 189 4.56 -18.04 13.47
N HIS A 190 5.02 -19.27 13.71
CA HIS A 190 6.11 -19.88 12.97
C HIS A 190 5.76 -19.94 11.47
N VAL A 191 4.68 -20.65 11.12
CA VAL A 191 4.31 -20.86 9.72
C VAL A 191 3.98 -19.54 9.02
N LEU A 192 3.37 -18.60 9.73
CA LEU A 192 3.09 -17.26 9.20
C LEU A 192 4.38 -16.55 8.75
N VAL A 193 5.39 -16.48 9.61
CA VAL A 193 6.67 -15.81 9.31
C VAL A 193 7.47 -16.59 8.28
N GLU A 194 7.49 -17.93 8.38
CA GLU A 194 8.14 -18.81 7.41
C GLU A 194 7.61 -18.58 5.99
N VAL A 195 6.29 -18.63 5.82
CA VAL A 195 5.64 -18.37 4.53
C VAL A 195 5.92 -16.96 4.03
N MET A 196 5.83 -15.95 4.90
CA MET A 196 6.07 -14.56 4.52
C MET A 196 7.52 -14.33 4.09
N TRP A 197 8.49 -14.88 4.82
CA TRP A 197 9.90 -14.73 4.49
C TRP A 197 10.28 -15.47 3.21
N HIS A 198 9.85 -16.71 3.09
CA HIS A 198 10.19 -17.57 1.96
C HIS A 198 9.54 -17.09 0.65
N THR A 199 8.31 -16.60 0.69
CA THR A 199 7.54 -16.21 -0.51
C THR A 199 7.57 -14.72 -0.81
N GLY A 200 7.89 -13.89 0.16
CA GLY A 200 7.82 -12.42 0.03
C GLY A 200 6.43 -11.87 -0.29
N ILE A 201 5.34 -12.62 -0.07
CA ILE A 201 3.98 -12.18 -0.38
C ILE A 201 3.50 -11.05 0.53
N ARG A 202 2.54 -10.27 0.03
CA ARG A 202 1.97 -9.15 0.82
C ARG A 202 1.05 -9.66 1.93
N LEU A 203 0.93 -8.89 3.02
CA LEU A 203 -0.03 -9.16 4.11
C LEU A 203 -1.43 -9.51 3.59
N GLY A 204 -1.94 -8.76 2.60
CA GLY A 204 -3.24 -9.04 2.00
C GLY A 204 -3.32 -10.40 1.31
N SER A 205 -2.22 -10.88 0.72
CA SER A 205 -2.15 -12.22 0.13
C SER A 205 -2.11 -13.30 1.20
N VAL A 206 -1.37 -13.10 2.30
CA VAL A 206 -1.37 -14.03 3.45
C VAL A 206 -2.77 -14.17 4.04
N HIS A 207 -3.44 -13.04 4.25
CA HIS A 207 -4.84 -13.01 4.74
C HIS A 207 -5.81 -13.73 3.79
N ALA A 208 -5.55 -13.69 2.48
CA ALA A 208 -6.43 -14.26 1.47
C ALA A 208 -6.31 -15.78 1.33
N LEU A 209 -5.22 -16.38 1.80
CA LEU A 209 -4.97 -17.82 1.65
C LEU A 209 -6.05 -18.67 2.31
N ASP A 210 -6.57 -19.61 1.55
CA ASP A 210 -7.39 -20.71 2.03
C ASP A 210 -6.56 -21.99 2.13
N ARG A 211 -7.02 -22.95 2.89
CA ARG A 211 -6.37 -24.27 3.01
C ARG A 211 -6.24 -24.96 1.65
N GLY A 212 -7.24 -24.82 0.80
CA GLY A 212 -7.24 -25.38 -0.56
C GLY A 212 -6.31 -24.67 -1.54
N ASP A 213 -5.73 -23.52 -1.16
CA ASP A 213 -4.72 -22.79 -1.97
C ASP A 213 -3.30 -23.36 -1.73
N TYR A 214 -3.13 -24.27 -0.78
CA TYR A 214 -1.90 -25.00 -0.56
C TYR A 214 -1.97 -26.39 -1.23
N ASP A 215 -1.04 -26.67 -2.11
CA ASP A 215 -0.84 -27.94 -2.79
C ASP A 215 0.51 -28.53 -2.34
N GLY A 216 0.47 -29.42 -1.35
CA GLY A 216 1.66 -30.07 -0.78
C GLY A 216 2.32 -31.05 -1.75
N ASP A 217 1.55 -31.73 -2.61
CA ASP A 217 2.09 -32.66 -3.62
C ASP A 217 2.93 -31.93 -4.68
N SER A 218 2.54 -30.70 -5.02
CA SER A 218 3.24 -29.84 -6.00
C SER A 218 4.13 -28.79 -5.34
N GLU A 219 4.25 -28.79 -4.01
CA GLU A 219 5.06 -27.86 -3.22
C GLU A 219 4.80 -26.40 -3.60
N ARG A 220 3.54 -25.94 -3.56
CA ARG A 220 3.17 -24.59 -3.98
C ARG A 220 2.00 -23.99 -3.22
N LEU A 221 1.94 -22.65 -3.25
CA LEU A 221 0.77 -21.85 -2.90
C LEU A 221 0.17 -21.22 -4.18
N GLU A 222 -1.15 -21.16 -4.23
CA GLU A 222 -1.91 -20.48 -5.25
C GLU A 222 -2.53 -19.20 -4.66
N LEU A 223 -2.27 -18.06 -5.27
CA LEU A 223 -2.80 -16.77 -4.81
C LEU A 223 -3.94 -16.34 -5.71
N HIS A 224 -5.13 -16.23 -5.13
CA HIS A 224 -6.36 -15.91 -5.84
C HIS A 224 -6.96 -14.56 -5.40
N HIS A 225 -7.49 -13.81 -6.37
CA HIS A 225 -8.21 -12.56 -6.17
C HIS A 225 -9.70 -12.83 -5.94
N ARG A 226 -10.19 -12.67 -4.70
CA ARG A 226 -11.57 -12.95 -4.31
C ARG A 226 -12.21 -11.74 -3.62
N PRO A 227 -12.50 -10.65 -4.38
CA PRO A 227 -13.08 -9.42 -3.81
C PRO A 227 -14.47 -9.63 -3.25
N GLU A 228 -15.29 -10.47 -3.90
CA GLU A 228 -16.68 -10.80 -3.50
C GLU A 228 -16.75 -11.51 -2.14
N SER A 229 -15.66 -12.09 -1.69
CA SER A 229 -15.56 -12.75 -0.39
C SER A 229 -14.51 -12.10 0.54
N GLY A 230 -14.31 -10.80 0.40
CA GLY A 230 -13.53 -10.00 1.34
C GLY A 230 -12.01 -10.19 1.30
N THR A 231 -11.48 -10.94 0.33
CA THR A 231 -10.04 -11.20 0.21
C THR A 231 -9.45 -10.76 -1.14
N PRO A 232 -9.57 -9.47 -1.50
CA PRO A 232 -8.99 -8.96 -2.72
C PRO A 232 -7.46 -8.92 -2.63
N LEU A 233 -6.78 -9.25 -3.73
CA LEU A 233 -5.37 -8.96 -3.90
C LEU A 233 -5.16 -7.49 -4.28
N LYS A 234 -4.02 -6.90 -3.89
CA LYS A 234 -3.74 -5.47 -4.12
C LYS A 234 -3.77 -5.10 -5.62
N ASN A 235 -3.29 -6.00 -6.48
CA ASN A 235 -3.22 -5.78 -7.93
C ASN A 235 -4.36 -6.48 -8.68
N GLY A 236 -5.46 -6.84 -8.01
CA GLY A 236 -6.56 -7.55 -8.64
C GLY A 236 -6.11 -8.89 -9.25
N ASP A 237 -6.66 -9.23 -10.41
CA ASP A 237 -6.36 -10.46 -11.15
C ASP A 237 -4.88 -10.55 -11.55
N GLU A 238 -4.20 -9.41 -11.79
CA GLU A 238 -2.75 -9.38 -12.06
C GLU A 238 -1.91 -9.81 -10.83
N GLY A 239 -2.53 -9.89 -9.67
CA GLY A 239 -1.93 -10.39 -8.44
C GLY A 239 -1.96 -11.90 -8.30
N GLU A 240 -2.77 -12.60 -9.10
CA GLU A 240 -2.91 -14.05 -9.08
C GLU A 240 -1.65 -14.74 -9.61
N ARG A 241 -1.21 -15.77 -8.92
CA ARG A 241 -0.04 -16.54 -9.30
C ARG A 241 0.17 -17.76 -8.42
N MET A 242 0.99 -18.68 -8.91
CA MET A 242 1.52 -19.80 -8.14
C MET A 242 2.91 -19.46 -7.62
N VAL A 243 3.19 -19.83 -6.38
CA VAL A 243 4.48 -19.61 -5.72
C VAL A 243 4.99 -20.95 -5.20
N ALA A 244 6.13 -21.39 -5.76
CA ALA A 244 6.78 -22.63 -5.31
C ALA A 244 7.28 -22.49 -3.86
N LEU A 245 7.26 -23.56 -3.11
CA LEU A 245 7.72 -23.67 -1.72
C LEU A 245 8.88 -24.65 -1.63
N ASP A 246 9.70 -24.51 -0.59
CA ASP A 246 10.66 -25.55 -0.22
C ASP A 246 9.98 -26.62 0.64
N ALA A 247 10.54 -27.83 0.62
CA ALA A 247 10.02 -28.96 1.38
C ALA A 247 9.92 -28.70 2.91
N ASP A 248 10.81 -27.89 3.47
CA ASP A 248 10.77 -27.53 4.89
C ASP A 248 9.60 -26.60 5.22
N VAL A 249 9.27 -25.66 4.31
CA VAL A 249 8.08 -24.79 4.43
C VAL A 249 6.81 -25.62 4.29
N CYS A 250 6.77 -26.55 3.33
CA CYS A 250 5.64 -27.46 3.16
C CYS A 250 5.39 -28.28 4.43
N ARG A 251 6.43 -28.88 5.00
CA ARG A 251 6.34 -29.65 6.26
C ARG A 251 5.80 -28.79 7.41
N ALA A 252 6.27 -27.56 7.53
CA ALA A 252 5.78 -26.65 8.57
C ALA A 252 4.30 -26.30 8.39
N ILE A 253 3.83 -26.12 7.15
CA ILE A 253 2.41 -25.88 6.84
C ILE A 253 1.57 -27.12 7.17
N GLU A 254 2.01 -28.30 6.78
CA GLU A 254 1.32 -29.57 7.04
C GLU A 254 1.20 -29.85 8.53
N ASP A 255 2.30 -29.76 9.27
CA ASP A 255 2.31 -29.95 10.72
C ASP A 255 1.43 -28.90 11.44
N TYR A 256 1.38 -27.66 10.92
CA TYR A 256 0.47 -26.62 11.44
C TYR A 256 -0.99 -27.00 11.20
N ILE A 257 -1.32 -27.44 10.00
CA ILE A 257 -2.70 -27.84 9.65
C ILE A 257 -3.13 -28.99 10.55
N ASP A 258 -2.24 -29.96 10.80
CA ASP A 258 -2.56 -31.14 11.57
C ASP A 258 -2.64 -30.89 13.09
N THR A 259 -1.90 -29.92 13.63
CA THR A 259 -1.74 -29.77 15.09
C THR A 259 -2.31 -28.49 15.68
N HIS A 260 -2.28 -27.38 14.95
CA HIS A 260 -2.59 -26.04 15.50
C HIS A 260 -3.68 -25.28 14.75
N HIS A 261 -4.06 -25.77 13.58
CA HIS A 261 -5.12 -25.16 12.77
C HIS A 261 -6.48 -25.37 13.46
N TYR A 262 -7.31 -24.33 13.46
CA TYR A 262 -8.70 -24.47 13.90
C TYR A 262 -9.56 -24.90 12.71
N ASP A 263 -10.39 -25.92 12.90
CA ASP A 263 -11.36 -26.37 11.90
C ASP A 263 -12.56 -25.39 11.89
N VAL A 264 -12.37 -24.28 11.22
CA VAL A 264 -13.33 -23.16 11.13
C VAL A 264 -13.45 -22.69 9.69
N VAL A 265 -14.61 -22.16 9.36
CA VAL A 265 -14.87 -21.45 8.10
C VAL A 265 -15.01 -19.95 8.35
N ASP A 266 -14.74 -19.15 7.32
CA ASP A 266 -15.01 -17.72 7.36
C ASP A 266 -16.49 -17.39 7.06
N ASP A 267 -16.86 -16.11 7.11
CA ASP A 267 -18.24 -15.65 6.85
C ASP A 267 -18.75 -15.98 5.43
N HIS A 268 -17.85 -16.40 4.53
CA HIS A 268 -18.17 -16.83 3.16
C HIS A 268 -18.12 -18.37 3.00
N GLY A 269 -17.97 -19.12 4.10
CA GLY A 269 -17.94 -20.59 4.09
C GLY A 269 -16.64 -21.19 3.55
N ARG A 270 -15.53 -20.41 3.48
CA ARG A 270 -14.22 -20.87 3.05
C ARG A 270 -13.38 -21.29 4.25
N GLU A 271 -12.47 -22.24 4.05
CA GLU A 271 -11.52 -22.73 5.05
C GLU A 271 -10.21 -21.91 4.97
N PRO A 272 -9.99 -20.89 5.84
CA PRO A 272 -8.75 -20.11 5.79
C PRO A 272 -7.53 -20.94 6.14
N LEU A 273 -6.38 -20.67 5.50
CA LEU A 273 -5.12 -21.30 5.90
C LEU A 273 -4.66 -20.82 7.29
N PHE A 274 -4.73 -19.50 7.53
CA PHE A 274 -4.40 -18.94 8.85
C PHE A 274 -5.67 -18.61 9.63
N THR A 275 -5.85 -19.31 10.76
CA THR A 275 -7.08 -19.29 11.54
C THR A 275 -6.89 -18.74 12.95
N SER A 276 -7.95 -18.16 13.46
CA SER A 276 -8.22 -17.91 14.88
C SER A 276 -9.38 -18.83 15.32
N ARG A 277 -9.72 -18.80 16.61
CA ARG A 277 -10.90 -19.53 17.11
C ARG A 277 -12.22 -19.06 16.48
N ASN A 278 -12.24 -17.87 15.89
CA ASN A 278 -13.43 -17.19 15.36
C ASN A 278 -13.50 -17.22 13.83
N GLY A 279 -12.59 -17.91 13.15
CA GLY A 279 -12.53 -17.94 11.69
C GLY A 279 -11.19 -17.44 11.14
N ARG A 280 -11.23 -16.83 9.97
CA ARG A 280 -10.07 -16.23 9.28
C ARG A 280 -9.34 -15.24 10.19
N MET A 281 -8.02 -15.39 10.28
CA MET A 281 -7.20 -14.44 11.03
C MET A 281 -7.21 -13.08 10.33
N ASP A 282 -7.66 -12.03 11.01
CA ASP A 282 -7.72 -10.70 10.44
C ASP A 282 -6.32 -10.08 10.25
N ARG A 283 -6.25 -9.03 9.40
CA ARG A 283 -4.97 -8.39 9.05
C ARG A 283 -4.28 -7.73 10.23
N SER A 284 -5.01 -7.26 11.25
CA SER A 284 -4.41 -6.70 12.46
C SER A 284 -3.79 -7.79 13.31
N SER A 285 -4.46 -8.92 13.49
CA SER A 285 -3.92 -10.07 14.21
C SER A 285 -2.67 -10.66 13.53
N ILE A 286 -2.64 -10.72 12.19
CA ILE A 286 -1.44 -11.12 11.44
C ILE A 286 -0.28 -10.13 11.73
N ARG A 287 -0.57 -8.84 11.71
CA ARG A 287 0.43 -7.78 11.99
C ARG A 287 0.95 -7.89 13.42
N ASP A 288 0.06 -8.08 14.38
CA ASP A 288 0.43 -8.23 15.79
C ASP A 288 1.29 -9.48 16.03
N ALA A 289 0.98 -10.59 15.36
CA ALA A 289 1.82 -11.78 15.42
C ALA A 289 3.24 -11.52 14.89
N VAL A 290 3.36 -10.79 13.76
CA VAL A 290 4.66 -10.38 13.23
C VAL A 290 5.39 -9.47 14.19
N TYR A 291 4.74 -8.41 14.71
CA TYR A 291 5.34 -7.53 15.69
C TYR A 291 5.80 -8.27 16.96
N MET A 292 5.03 -9.24 17.41
CA MET A 292 5.36 -10.05 18.57
C MET A 292 6.68 -10.81 18.40
N VAL A 293 6.81 -11.57 17.31
CA VAL A 293 7.95 -12.47 17.12
C VAL A 293 9.21 -11.77 16.61
N THR A 294 9.10 -10.59 16.01
CA THR A 294 10.24 -9.84 15.50
C THR A 294 10.89 -8.91 16.53
N ARG A 295 10.36 -8.85 17.75
CA ARG A 295 11.04 -8.16 18.86
C ARG A 295 12.33 -8.90 19.25
N PRO A 296 13.49 -8.23 19.35
CA PRO A 296 14.76 -8.89 19.70
C PRO A 296 14.68 -9.75 20.97
N CYS A 297 14.01 -9.25 22.01
CA CYS A 297 13.82 -9.99 23.27
C CYS A 297 12.98 -11.27 23.11
N TYR A 298 12.14 -11.39 22.07
CA TYR A 298 11.34 -12.59 21.82
C TYR A 298 12.21 -13.78 21.40
N TYR A 299 13.17 -13.56 20.53
CA TYR A 299 14.09 -14.59 20.05
C TYR A 299 15.45 -14.61 20.78
N GLY A 300 15.52 -13.97 21.95
CA GLY A 300 16.67 -14.04 22.83
C GLY A 300 17.83 -13.11 22.47
N ALA A 301 17.64 -12.17 21.54
CA ALA A 301 18.61 -11.14 21.24
C ALA A 301 18.52 -9.96 22.24
N GLN A 302 19.63 -9.24 22.38
CA GLN A 302 19.65 -8.05 23.23
C GLN A 302 18.80 -6.93 22.58
N CYS A 303 18.08 -6.19 23.42
CA CYS A 303 17.37 -5.00 22.96
C CYS A 303 18.36 -3.90 22.54
N PRO A 304 18.35 -3.45 21.26
CA PRO A 304 19.25 -2.37 20.82
C PRO A 304 19.04 -1.06 21.58
N GLU A 305 17.83 -0.83 22.12
CA GLU A 305 17.49 0.33 22.94
C GLU A 305 17.83 0.16 24.42
N GLY A 306 18.45 -0.97 24.78
CA GLY A 306 18.84 -1.27 26.16
C GLY A 306 17.67 -1.41 27.15
N ARG A 307 16.44 -1.69 26.66
CA ARG A 307 15.25 -1.87 27.50
C ARG A 307 15.27 -3.25 28.15
N ASP A 308 14.84 -3.31 29.41
CA ASP A 308 14.60 -4.57 30.08
C ASP A 308 13.24 -5.14 29.60
N PRO A 309 13.18 -6.37 29.09
CA PRO A 309 11.91 -6.99 28.68
C PRO A 309 10.85 -7.05 29.79
N ASP A 310 11.26 -7.21 31.05
CA ASP A 310 10.33 -7.32 32.18
C ASP A 310 9.64 -5.98 32.52
N ASP A 311 10.24 -4.84 32.15
CA ASP A 311 9.72 -3.49 32.35
C ASP A 311 9.28 -2.80 31.04
N CYS A 312 9.33 -3.53 29.90
CA CYS A 312 9.08 -2.94 28.60
C CYS A 312 7.59 -3.00 28.22
N GLU A 313 6.96 -1.86 28.00
CA GLU A 313 5.56 -1.77 27.56
C GLU A 313 5.28 -2.62 26.30
N ALA A 314 6.25 -2.70 25.37
CA ALA A 314 6.11 -3.50 24.15
C ALA A 314 6.12 -5.02 24.43
N ALA A 315 6.48 -5.48 25.64
CA ALA A 315 6.38 -6.88 26.03
C ALA A 315 4.96 -7.26 26.50
N GLU A 316 4.12 -6.27 26.81
CA GLU A 316 2.73 -6.48 27.21
C GLU A 316 1.87 -6.98 26.02
N TYR A 317 0.80 -7.71 26.36
CA TYR A 317 -0.13 -8.25 25.38
C TYR A 317 -0.79 -7.14 24.55
N LEU A 318 -0.77 -7.26 23.24
CA LEU A 318 -1.26 -6.30 22.22
C LEU A 318 -0.52 -4.93 22.20
N HIS A 319 0.58 -4.78 22.94
CA HIS A 319 1.43 -3.59 22.83
C HIS A 319 2.68 -3.80 21.95
N TYR A 320 2.76 -4.91 21.23
CA TYR A 320 3.94 -5.33 20.47
C TYR A 320 4.43 -4.29 19.46
N SER A 321 3.51 -3.53 18.85
CA SER A 321 3.82 -2.44 17.92
C SER A 321 4.55 -1.25 18.55
N LYS A 322 4.61 -1.17 19.89
CA LYS A 322 5.36 -0.13 20.62
C LYS A 322 6.86 -0.44 20.75
N CYS A 323 7.31 -1.60 20.31
CA CYS A 323 8.73 -1.88 20.21
C CYS A 323 9.33 -1.05 19.07
N PRO A 324 10.32 -0.17 19.33
CA PRO A 324 10.85 0.74 18.31
C PRO A 324 11.67 0.02 17.23
N VAL A 325 12.06 -1.23 17.47
CA VAL A 325 12.93 -2.01 16.59
C VAL A 325 12.25 -3.27 16.01
N ASN A 326 10.97 -3.50 16.31
CA ASN A 326 10.23 -4.55 15.61
C ASN A 326 9.97 -4.15 14.14
N VAL A 327 9.62 -5.12 13.32
CA VAL A 327 9.36 -4.90 11.90
C VAL A 327 7.92 -5.27 11.53
N SER A 328 7.40 -4.58 10.53
CA SER A 328 6.07 -4.83 9.99
C SER A 328 6.09 -6.00 8.98
N PRO A 329 4.92 -6.56 8.63
CA PRO A 329 4.80 -7.49 7.51
C PRO A 329 5.40 -6.98 6.19
N HIS A 330 5.37 -5.67 5.96
CA HIS A 330 5.98 -5.08 4.77
C HIS A 330 7.51 -5.10 4.85
N ASP A 331 8.07 -4.94 6.04
CA ASP A 331 9.53 -5.00 6.26
C ASP A 331 10.06 -6.44 6.12
N ILE A 332 9.28 -7.47 6.53
CA ILE A 332 9.59 -8.88 6.21
C ILE A 332 9.67 -9.06 4.70
N ARG A 333 8.67 -8.59 3.96
CA ARG A 333 8.66 -8.69 2.51
C ARG A 333 9.84 -7.96 1.88
N ARG A 334 10.21 -6.77 2.38
CA ARG A 334 11.38 -6.02 1.89
C ARG A 334 12.67 -6.79 2.14
N GLY A 335 12.84 -7.33 3.33
CA GLY A 335 13.98 -8.18 3.68
C GLY A 335 14.07 -9.41 2.78
N SER A 336 12.94 -10.11 2.58
CA SER A 336 12.83 -11.27 1.69
C SER A 336 13.24 -10.94 0.25
N ILE A 337 12.71 -9.84 -0.33
CA ILE A 337 13.07 -9.40 -1.69
C ILE A 337 14.58 -9.13 -1.77
N THR A 338 15.12 -8.35 -0.83
CA THR A 338 16.54 -8.00 -0.80
C THR A 338 17.42 -9.25 -0.64
N HIS A 339 17.00 -10.18 0.22
CA HIS A 339 17.69 -11.46 0.43
C HIS A 339 17.74 -12.30 -0.85
N HIS A 340 16.59 -12.52 -1.51
CA HIS A 340 16.57 -13.29 -2.77
C HIS A 340 17.44 -12.67 -3.85
N LEU A 341 17.46 -11.34 -3.95
CA LEU A 341 18.34 -10.64 -4.89
C LEU A 341 19.83 -10.82 -4.52
N SER A 342 20.18 -10.88 -3.22
CA SER A 342 21.56 -11.10 -2.77
C SER A 342 22.02 -12.55 -2.93
N GLU A 343 21.09 -13.51 -2.96
CA GLU A 343 21.34 -14.94 -3.21
C GLU A 343 21.28 -15.30 -4.71
N ASP A 344 21.57 -14.33 -5.59
CA ASP A 344 21.66 -14.50 -7.02
C ASP A 344 20.39 -14.96 -7.74
N VAL A 345 19.22 -14.86 -7.09
CA VAL A 345 17.94 -15.11 -7.77
C VAL A 345 17.71 -14.03 -8.84
N PRO A 346 17.46 -14.39 -10.11
CA PRO A 346 17.25 -13.40 -11.16
C PRO A 346 16.12 -12.42 -10.84
N GLU A 347 16.35 -11.13 -11.10
CA GLU A 347 15.38 -10.06 -10.84
C GLU A 347 14.00 -10.37 -11.42
N LYS A 348 13.94 -10.94 -12.61
CA LYS A 348 12.67 -11.35 -13.24
C LYS A 348 11.92 -12.41 -12.42
N VAL A 349 12.66 -13.37 -11.85
CA VAL A 349 12.06 -14.43 -11.00
C VAL A 349 11.54 -13.81 -9.70
N VAL A 350 12.30 -12.91 -9.07
CA VAL A 350 11.88 -12.20 -7.85
C VAL A 350 10.65 -11.33 -8.15
N SER A 351 10.66 -10.60 -9.30
CA SER A 351 9.54 -9.78 -9.75
C SER A 351 8.25 -10.58 -9.86
N ASP A 352 8.30 -11.70 -10.58
CA ASP A 352 7.13 -12.55 -10.83
C ASP A 352 6.67 -13.28 -9.54
N ARG A 353 7.62 -13.90 -8.80
CA ARG A 353 7.33 -14.61 -7.56
C ARG A 353 6.65 -13.73 -6.53
N MET A 354 7.16 -12.50 -6.35
CA MET A 354 6.70 -11.60 -5.30
C MET A 354 5.69 -10.55 -5.80
N ASN A 355 5.34 -10.56 -7.07
CA ASN A 355 4.47 -9.56 -7.71
C ASN A 355 4.92 -8.13 -7.36
N VAL A 356 6.12 -7.78 -7.82
CA VAL A 356 6.71 -6.45 -7.65
C VAL A 356 7.23 -5.96 -9.00
N GLY A 357 6.86 -4.75 -9.41
CA GLY A 357 7.30 -4.19 -10.69
C GLY A 357 8.81 -4.00 -10.74
N GLN A 358 9.41 -4.17 -11.93
CA GLN A 358 10.86 -4.06 -12.14
C GLN A 358 11.38 -2.69 -11.68
N GLU A 359 10.70 -1.59 -12.04
CA GLU A 359 11.08 -0.24 -11.62
C GLU A 359 11.09 -0.08 -10.09
N VAL A 360 10.18 -0.77 -9.41
CA VAL A 360 10.09 -0.77 -7.94
C VAL A 360 11.23 -1.59 -7.33
N LEU A 361 11.62 -2.72 -7.97
CA LEU A 361 12.78 -3.49 -7.56
C LEU A 361 14.04 -2.64 -7.66
N ASP A 362 14.28 -2.01 -8.80
CA ASP A 362 15.47 -1.20 -9.06
C ASP A 362 15.54 0.02 -8.12
N LYS A 363 14.42 0.69 -7.90
CA LYS A 363 14.36 1.90 -7.07
C LYS A 363 14.50 1.63 -5.57
N HIS A 364 13.87 0.56 -5.07
CA HIS A 364 13.65 0.39 -3.62
C HIS A 364 14.33 -0.82 -2.99
N TYR A 365 14.69 -1.83 -3.77
CA TYR A 365 15.16 -3.11 -3.23
C TYR A 365 16.55 -3.50 -3.71
N ASP A 366 16.93 -3.16 -4.93
CA ASP A 366 18.23 -3.52 -5.46
C ASP A 366 19.32 -2.54 -5.01
N LYS A 367 19.88 -2.82 -3.84
CA LYS A 367 21.00 -2.06 -3.28
C LYS A 367 22.37 -2.67 -3.63
N ARG A 368 22.41 -3.68 -4.52
CA ARG A 368 23.67 -4.29 -4.96
C ARG A 368 24.51 -3.27 -5.72
N SER A 369 25.83 -3.30 -5.51
CA SER A 369 26.75 -2.48 -6.30
C SER A 369 26.78 -2.96 -7.77
N GLU A 370 27.19 -2.08 -8.68
CA GLU A 370 27.32 -2.46 -10.09
C GLU A 370 28.33 -3.58 -10.30
N GLU A 371 29.36 -3.66 -9.47
CA GLU A 371 30.35 -4.74 -9.49
C GLU A 371 29.68 -6.09 -9.18
N VAL A 372 28.85 -6.15 -8.14
CA VAL A 372 28.08 -7.37 -7.79
C VAL A 372 27.15 -7.75 -8.93
N LYS A 373 26.41 -6.79 -9.51
CA LYS A 373 25.53 -7.05 -10.65
C LYS A 373 26.26 -7.57 -11.89
N VAL A 374 27.45 -7.05 -12.14
CA VAL A 374 28.29 -7.50 -13.26
C VAL A 374 28.74 -8.94 -13.04
N GLU A 375 29.19 -9.28 -11.82
CA GLU A 375 29.66 -10.62 -11.52
C GLU A 375 28.54 -11.66 -11.59
N GLN A 376 27.37 -11.33 -11.06
CA GLN A 376 26.17 -12.18 -11.20
C GLN A 376 25.79 -12.43 -12.67
N ARG A 377 25.82 -11.38 -13.51
CA ARG A 377 25.56 -11.52 -14.95
C ARG A 377 26.60 -12.35 -15.67
N ARG A 378 27.86 -12.37 -15.17
CA ARG A 378 28.95 -13.16 -15.75
C ARG A 378 28.64 -14.67 -15.71
N GLY A 379 28.07 -15.16 -14.59
CA GLY A 379 27.68 -16.55 -14.43
C GLY A 379 26.69 -17.05 -15.50
N TYR A 380 25.83 -16.16 -16.00
CA TYR A 380 24.88 -16.52 -17.09
C TYR A 380 25.52 -16.57 -18.48
N LEU A 381 26.75 -16.03 -18.64
CA LEU A 381 27.47 -16.04 -19.92
C LEU A 381 28.41 -17.24 -20.04
N GLU A 382 28.69 -17.97 -18.95
CA GLU A 382 29.59 -19.14 -18.93
C GLU A 382 28.99 -20.40 -19.57
N GLY A 383 28.05 -20.27 -20.44
CA GLY A 383 27.44 -21.39 -21.17
C GLY A 383 26.91 -21.01 -22.55
N VAL A 384 27.14 -19.77 -22.94
CA VAL A 384 26.80 -19.22 -24.25
C VAL A 384 28.07 -19.12 -25.08
#